data_bd9024cd0f844260dce389d1545ea5d4
#
_entry.id   bd9024cd0f844260dce389d1545ea5d4
#
_cell.length_a   1.000
_cell.length_b   1.000
_cell.length_c   1.000
_cell.angle_alpha   90.00
_cell.angle_beta   90.00
_cell.angle_gamma   90.00
#
_symmetry.space_group_name_H-M   'P 1'
#
loop_
_entity.id
_entity.type
_entity.pdbx_description
1 polymer ?
#
loop_
_entity_poly.entity_id
_entity_poly.type
_entity_poly.pdbx_seq_one_letter_code
_entity_poly.pdbx_strand_id
1 'polypeptide(L)'
;MARRAAPGRLRTTRSTTRDGRHIVLSANIELQEDVEAVAANGAEGIGLYRTEFLYLNRTTLPTEDEQFETYREVAERVRPDPLIIRTFDLGGDKLAPGTVDITDELNPFLGWRAIRLCLEHIDIFKTQLRAILRASAVGNIKIMFPMISGLEELRGAKAVLAECHEELRLSGIPLSEEIEVGAMIEIPSAALCANVLASEVDFFSIGTNDLIQYTLAVDRVNEKIAHLYEPTHPAILRLLRIITEAAHAHNIWVGVCGEMAGDVALVPLLLGLGVDELSAAATLVPRVKRAVQSLAIPECRDLVEETLKLNTASEILARCLELADKRYGDLLG
;
A
#
# COMPACT_ATOMS: atom_id res chain seq x y z
N MET A 1 -17.27 23.83 -22.35
CA MET A 1 -18.19 23.33 -21.32
C MET A 1 -18.06 21.81 -21.24
N ALA A 2 -17.24 21.28 -20.36
CA ALA A 2 -17.14 19.83 -20.11
C ALA A 2 -18.37 19.40 -19.29
N ARG A 3 -19.16 18.47 -19.81
CA ARG A 3 -20.30 17.87 -19.10
C ARG A 3 -19.80 17.23 -17.81
N ARG A 4 -20.24 17.70 -16.64
CA ARG A 4 -20.11 17.00 -15.37
C ARG A 4 -20.66 15.58 -15.57
N ALA A 5 -19.80 14.58 -15.51
CA ALA A 5 -20.25 13.20 -15.51
C ALA A 5 -21.12 12.96 -14.27
N ALA A 6 -22.29 12.38 -14.44
CA ALA A 6 -23.18 12.07 -13.32
C ALA A 6 -22.48 11.09 -12.35
N PRO A 7 -22.63 11.24 -11.04
CA PRO A 7 -21.92 10.42 -10.03
C PRO A 7 -22.03 8.90 -10.23
N GLY A 8 -23.15 8.40 -10.78
CA GLY A 8 -23.33 6.97 -11.05
C GLY A 8 -22.50 6.41 -12.23
N ARG A 9 -22.04 7.26 -13.15
CA ARG A 9 -21.27 6.82 -14.33
C ARG A 9 -19.79 6.64 -14.01
N LEU A 10 -19.27 7.36 -13.03
CA LEU A 10 -17.88 7.25 -12.57
C LEU A 10 -17.59 5.91 -11.86
N ARG A 11 -18.59 5.29 -11.27
CA ARG A 11 -18.44 4.04 -10.50
C ARG A 11 -18.18 2.83 -11.40
N THR A 12 -18.73 2.82 -12.62
CA THR A 12 -18.67 1.67 -13.55
C THR A 12 -17.63 1.82 -14.65
N THR A 13 -17.00 2.99 -14.79
CA THR A 13 -15.97 3.21 -15.82
C THR A 13 -14.59 2.90 -15.27
N ARG A 14 -13.73 2.30 -16.10
CA ARG A 14 -12.31 2.11 -15.77
C ARG A 14 -11.61 3.44 -15.58
N SER A 15 -10.63 3.45 -14.71
CA SER A 15 -9.77 4.61 -14.45
C SER A 15 -8.70 4.70 -15.54
N THR A 16 -9.03 5.39 -16.62
CA THR A 16 -8.15 5.50 -17.80
C THR A 16 -7.83 6.95 -18.06
N THR A 17 -6.55 7.28 -18.25
CA THR A 17 -6.09 8.62 -18.61
C THR A 17 -6.60 9.01 -19.99
N ARG A 18 -6.47 10.31 -20.36
CA ARG A 18 -6.93 10.82 -21.66
C ARG A 18 -6.22 10.19 -22.86
N ASP A 19 -5.01 9.72 -22.67
CA ASP A 19 -4.17 9.03 -23.67
C ASP A 19 -4.26 7.50 -23.60
N GLY A 20 -5.19 6.96 -22.78
CA GLY A 20 -5.55 5.54 -22.78
C GLY A 20 -4.79 4.66 -21.79
N ARG A 21 -3.94 5.21 -20.91
CA ARG A 21 -3.28 4.42 -19.86
C ARG A 21 -4.28 4.09 -18.75
N HIS A 22 -4.46 2.81 -18.45
CA HIS A 22 -5.24 2.36 -17.29
C HIS A 22 -4.38 2.49 -16.01
N ILE A 23 -4.95 3.09 -14.99
CA ILE A 23 -4.39 3.18 -13.62
C ILE A 23 -5.36 2.46 -12.72
N VAL A 24 -4.91 1.43 -12.02
CA VAL A 24 -5.75 0.70 -11.08
C VAL A 24 -6.07 1.59 -9.87
N LEU A 25 -7.34 1.70 -9.53
CA LEU A 25 -7.78 2.44 -8.33
C LEU A 25 -8.35 1.47 -7.32
N SER A 26 -7.62 1.24 -6.25
CA SER A 26 -8.00 0.35 -5.17
C SER A 26 -8.38 1.11 -3.90
N ALA A 27 -9.02 0.41 -2.99
CA ALA A 27 -9.37 0.95 -1.68
C ALA A 27 -8.45 0.41 -0.58
N ASN A 28 -8.19 1.24 0.44
CA ASN A 28 -7.64 0.80 1.71
C ASN A 28 -8.80 0.46 2.65
N ILE A 29 -8.71 -0.67 3.34
CA ILE A 29 -9.67 -1.07 4.37
C ILE A 29 -8.96 -1.51 5.65
N GLU A 30 -9.69 -1.46 6.75
CA GLU A 30 -9.28 -1.93 8.07
C GLU A 30 -10.27 -2.96 8.64
N LEU A 31 -11.56 -2.80 8.33
CA LEU A 31 -12.64 -3.64 8.81
C LEU A 31 -13.34 -4.37 7.66
N GLN A 32 -13.97 -5.51 7.96
CA GLN A 32 -14.77 -6.27 6.99
C GLN A 32 -15.95 -5.45 6.44
N GLU A 33 -16.52 -4.58 7.25
CA GLU A 33 -17.63 -3.70 6.88
C GLU A 33 -17.26 -2.68 5.82
N ASP A 34 -15.97 -2.30 5.73
CA ASP A 34 -15.47 -1.34 4.74
C ASP A 34 -15.62 -1.85 3.30
N VAL A 35 -15.73 -3.18 3.11
CA VAL A 35 -15.87 -3.81 1.78
C VAL A 35 -17.07 -3.28 1.00
N GLU A 36 -18.18 -2.93 1.67
CA GLU A 36 -19.35 -2.35 0.99
C GLU A 36 -19.01 -1.01 0.34
N ALA A 37 -18.14 -0.21 0.99
CA ALA A 37 -17.72 1.07 0.46
C ALA A 37 -16.78 0.92 -0.75
N VAL A 38 -16.03 -0.19 -0.88
CA VAL A 38 -15.11 -0.45 -2.00
C VAL A 38 -15.88 -0.43 -3.32
N ALA A 39 -16.83 -1.35 -3.48
CA ALA A 39 -17.65 -1.45 -4.68
C ALA A 39 -18.55 -0.22 -4.87
N ALA A 40 -19.14 0.33 -3.78
CA ALA A 40 -20.01 1.50 -3.83
C ALA A 40 -19.29 2.74 -4.36
N ASN A 41 -17.98 2.88 -4.18
CA ASN A 41 -17.19 3.99 -4.69
C ASN A 41 -16.45 3.67 -6.00
N GLY A 42 -16.62 2.47 -6.56
CA GLY A 42 -16.05 2.07 -7.84
C GLY A 42 -14.53 1.85 -7.80
N ALA A 43 -14.02 1.37 -6.69
CA ALA A 43 -12.67 0.83 -6.61
C ALA A 43 -12.58 -0.50 -7.38
N GLU A 44 -11.40 -0.82 -7.86
CA GLU A 44 -11.08 -1.99 -8.69
C GLU A 44 -10.40 -3.08 -7.85
N GLY A 45 -10.66 -3.10 -6.54
CA GLY A 45 -10.13 -4.04 -5.57
C GLY A 45 -9.71 -3.39 -4.26
N ILE A 46 -9.04 -4.16 -3.43
CA ILE A 46 -8.46 -3.72 -2.16
C ILE A 46 -6.93 -3.77 -2.30
N GLY A 47 -6.30 -2.59 -2.40
CA GLY A 47 -4.86 -2.46 -2.53
C GLY A 47 -4.12 -2.47 -1.20
N LEU A 48 -4.85 -2.30 -0.09
CA LEU A 48 -4.32 -2.45 1.26
C LEU A 48 -5.41 -2.90 2.21
N TYR A 49 -5.35 -4.15 2.67
CA TYR A 49 -6.08 -4.59 3.84
C TYR A 49 -5.15 -4.59 5.05
N ARG A 50 -5.40 -3.68 5.99
CA ARG A 50 -4.69 -3.59 7.27
C ARG A 50 -5.27 -4.60 8.24
N THR A 51 -4.44 -5.55 8.68
CA THR A 51 -4.90 -6.68 9.52
C THR A 51 -4.82 -6.41 11.01
N GLU A 52 -4.33 -5.25 11.41
CA GLU A 52 -4.04 -4.88 12.80
C GLU A 52 -5.29 -4.91 13.71
N PHE A 53 -6.44 -4.59 13.15
CA PHE A 53 -7.71 -4.61 13.90
C PHE A 53 -8.05 -5.99 14.50
N LEU A 54 -7.57 -7.06 13.88
CA LEU A 54 -7.74 -8.42 14.37
C LEU A 54 -6.99 -8.68 15.68
N TYR A 55 -6.00 -7.87 16.00
CA TYR A 55 -5.12 -8.02 17.16
C TYR A 55 -5.40 -7.01 18.27
N LEU A 56 -6.02 -5.87 17.93
CA LEU A 56 -6.26 -4.79 18.89
C LEU A 56 -7.39 -5.10 19.86
N ASN A 57 -7.26 -4.58 21.09
CA ASN A 57 -8.28 -4.67 22.13
C ASN A 57 -8.69 -6.13 22.51
N ARG A 58 -7.76 -7.08 22.39
CA ARG A 58 -7.98 -8.50 22.74
C ARG A 58 -7.14 -8.90 23.94
N THR A 59 -7.60 -9.94 24.63
CA THR A 59 -6.86 -10.59 25.73
C THR A 59 -6.05 -11.79 25.26
N THR A 60 -6.30 -12.29 24.04
CA THR A 60 -5.59 -13.39 23.39
C THR A 60 -5.36 -13.04 21.93
N LEU A 61 -4.31 -13.59 21.32
CA LEU A 61 -4.10 -13.49 19.88
C LEU A 61 -5.26 -14.12 19.08
N PRO A 62 -5.58 -13.59 17.88
CA PRO A 62 -6.54 -14.23 17.00
C PRO A 62 -6.01 -15.58 16.55
N THR A 63 -6.87 -16.61 16.57
CA THR A 63 -6.53 -17.95 16.09
C THR A 63 -6.38 -17.97 14.56
N GLU A 64 -5.79 -19.03 14.02
CA GLU A 64 -5.70 -19.28 12.57
C GLU A 64 -7.11 -19.30 11.93
N ASP A 65 -8.08 -19.94 12.59
CA ASP A 65 -9.44 -20.06 12.06
C ASP A 65 -10.19 -18.72 12.05
N GLU A 66 -10.07 -17.91 13.12
CA GLU A 66 -10.66 -16.57 13.14
C GLU A 66 -10.11 -15.69 12.02
N GLN A 67 -8.80 -15.72 11.80
CA GLN A 67 -8.15 -14.97 10.74
C GLN A 67 -8.56 -15.49 9.36
N PHE A 68 -8.56 -16.81 9.18
CA PHE A 68 -8.97 -17.46 7.93
C PHE A 68 -10.40 -17.06 7.52
N GLU A 69 -11.36 -17.17 8.43
CA GLU A 69 -12.75 -16.81 8.13
C GLU A 69 -12.88 -15.33 7.73
N THR A 70 -12.18 -14.46 8.44
CA THR A 70 -12.14 -13.03 8.12
C THR A 70 -11.58 -12.76 6.72
N TYR A 71 -10.41 -13.32 6.40
CA TYR A 71 -9.77 -13.11 5.09
C TYR A 71 -10.58 -13.73 3.95
N ARG A 72 -11.14 -14.91 4.16
CA ARG A 72 -12.00 -15.61 3.20
C ARG A 72 -13.25 -14.78 2.89
N GLU A 73 -13.96 -14.30 3.91
CA GLU A 73 -15.17 -13.49 3.72
C GLU A 73 -14.88 -12.21 2.91
N VAL A 74 -13.81 -11.49 3.25
CA VAL A 74 -13.41 -10.29 2.49
C VAL A 74 -13.08 -10.65 1.05
N ALA A 75 -12.30 -11.71 0.81
CA ALA A 75 -11.92 -12.17 -0.52
C ALA A 75 -13.13 -12.54 -1.38
N GLU A 76 -14.09 -13.30 -0.81
CA GLU A 76 -15.33 -13.68 -1.50
C GLU A 76 -16.19 -12.46 -1.89
N ARG A 77 -16.30 -11.46 -1.02
CA ARG A 77 -17.10 -10.24 -1.25
C ARG A 77 -16.47 -9.31 -2.29
N VAL A 78 -15.16 -9.31 -2.44
CA VAL A 78 -14.42 -8.45 -3.39
C VAL A 78 -14.28 -9.13 -4.75
N ARG A 79 -14.33 -10.47 -4.82
CA ARG A 79 -14.16 -11.23 -6.06
C ARG A 79 -15.03 -10.72 -7.21
N PRO A 80 -14.49 -10.60 -8.46
CA PRO A 80 -13.20 -11.12 -8.93
C PRO A 80 -12.01 -10.17 -8.71
N ASP A 81 -12.22 -9.00 -8.10
CA ASP A 81 -11.19 -7.99 -7.92
C ASP A 81 -10.14 -8.42 -6.89
N PRO A 82 -8.89 -7.94 -6.98
CA PRO A 82 -7.81 -8.36 -6.09
C PRO A 82 -7.99 -7.87 -4.65
N LEU A 83 -7.49 -8.67 -3.73
CA LEU A 83 -7.36 -8.36 -2.31
C LEU A 83 -5.89 -8.47 -1.90
N ILE A 84 -5.24 -7.35 -1.59
CA ILE A 84 -3.87 -7.34 -1.06
C ILE A 84 -3.93 -7.31 0.47
N ILE A 85 -3.53 -8.41 1.08
CA ILE A 85 -3.45 -8.53 2.54
C ILE A 85 -2.04 -8.16 3.00
N ARG A 86 -1.93 -7.08 3.75
CA ARG A 86 -0.70 -6.74 4.46
C ARG A 86 -0.57 -7.63 5.69
N THR A 87 0.56 -8.32 5.83
CA THR A 87 0.83 -9.04 7.07
C THR A 87 0.97 -8.05 8.23
N PHE A 88 0.90 -8.58 9.43
CA PHE A 88 0.90 -7.86 10.69
C PHE A 88 1.89 -6.68 10.75
N ASP A 89 1.40 -5.50 11.15
CA ASP A 89 2.19 -4.27 11.28
C ASP A 89 1.90 -3.53 12.60
N LEU A 90 2.13 -4.20 13.72
CA LEU A 90 2.06 -3.60 15.05
C LEU A 90 3.39 -3.82 15.80
N GLY A 91 3.67 -2.95 16.76
CA GLY A 91 4.69 -3.19 17.76
C GLY A 91 4.18 -4.13 18.86
N GLY A 92 5.10 -4.73 19.60
CA GLY A 92 4.77 -5.64 20.70
C GLY A 92 3.91 -4.99 21.80
N ASP A 93 4.04 -3.67 21.98
CA ASP A 93 3.27 -2.85 22.92
C ASP A 93 1.75 -2.82 22.64
N LYS A 94 1.33 -3.19 21.44
CA LYS A 94 -0.07 -3.22 21.00
C LYS A 94 -0.70 -4.62 21.07
N LEU A 95 0.11 -5.65 21.35
CA LEU A 95 -0.38 -7.03 21.45
C LEU A 95 -1.04 -7.30 22.82
N ALA A 96 -1.77 -8.43 22.88
CA ALA A 96 -2.37 -8.91 24.10
C ALA A 96 -1.30 -9.06 25.22
N PRO A 97 -1.59 -8.68 26.47
CA PRO A 97 -0.65 -8.76 27.56
C PRO A 97 -0.08 -10.18 27.74
N GLY A 98 1.25 -10.29 27.88
CA GLY A 98 1.94 -11.57 28.04
C GLY A 98 2.17 -12.37 26.76
N THR A 99 1.83 -11.82 25.59
CA THR A 99 2.09 -12.46 24.30
C THR A 99 3.57 -12.42 23.92
N VAL A 100 4.19 -11.28 24.15
CA VAL A 100 5.62 -11.04 23.95
C VAL A 100 6.18 -10.30 25.15
N ASP A 101 7.47 -10.47 25.41
CA ASP A 101 8.15 -9.69 26.46
C ASP A 101 8.27 -8.23 25.99
N ILE A 102 7.38 -7.40 26.51
CA ILE A 102 7.35 -5.96 26.18
C ILE A 102 8.51 -5.29 26.90
N THR A 103 9.46 -4.80 26.12
CA THR A 103 10.45 -3.85 26.61
C THR A 103 9.92 -2.42 26.41
N ASP A 104 10.17 -1.52 27.36
CA ASP A 104 9.86 -0.09 27.19
C ASP A 104 10.73 0.48 26.06
N GLU A 105 10.22 0.48 24.85
CA GLU A 105 10.92 1.05 23.69
C GLU A 105 10.82 2.58 23.73
N LEU A 106 11.98 3.23 23.69
CA LEU A 106 12.04 4.70 23.65
C LEU A 106 11.56 5.27 22.29
N ASN A 107 11.65 4.49 21.22
CA ASN A 107 11.28 4.88 19.85
C ASN A 107 10.50 3.74 19.16
N PRO A 108 9.24 3.49 19.49
CA PRO A 108 8.47 2.36 18.96
C PRO A 108 8.37 2.34 17.43
N PHE A 109 8.32 3.51 16.77
CA PHE A 109 8.31 3.60 15.31
C PHE A 109 9.60 3.09 14.65
N LEU A 110 10.74 3.15 15.35
CA LEU A 110 12.03 2.62 14.88
C LEU A 110 12.37 1.25 15.48
N GLY A 111 11.47 0.73 16.29
CA GLY A 111 11.69 -0.41 17.16
C GLY A 111 11.26 -1.76 16.57
N TRP A 112 10.81 -2.59 17.48
CA TRP A 112 10.46 -3.98 17.27
C TRP A 112 8.98 -4.12 16.84
N ARG A 113 8.74 -3.98 15.57
CA ARG A 113 7.38 -4.03 14.95
C ARG A 113 7.38 -4.77 13.63
N ALA A 114 6.19 -5.12 13.17
CA ALA A 114 5.92 -5.68 11.86
C ALA A 114 6.78 -6.90 11.54
N ILE A 115 7.44 -6.92 10.38
CA ILE A 115 8.23 -8.07 9.93
C ILE A 115 9.36 -8.42 10.90
N ARG A 116 9.93 -7.45 11.63
CA ARG A 116 10.98 -7.69 12.63
C ARG A 116 10.46 -8.55 13.77
N LEU A 117 9.27 -8.22 14.29
CA LEU A 117 8.58 -9.01 15.30
C LEU A 117 8.16 -10.38 14.75
N CYS A 118 7.64 -10.41 13.54
CA CYS A 118 7.20 -11.65 12.88
C CYS A 118 8.34 -12.66 12.69
N LEU A 119 9.54 -12.20 12.33
CA LEU A 119 10.70 -13.08 12.13
C LEU A 119 11.32 -13.57 13.45
N GLU A 120 11.03 -12.94 14.57
CA GLU A 120 11.43 -13.39 15.89
C GLU A 120 10.36 -14.30 16.53
N HIS A 121 9.07 -13.99 16.33
CA HIS A 121 7.92 -14.78 16.76
C HIS A 121 7.29 -15.55 15.60
N ILE A 122 8.00 -16.56 15.12
CA ILE A 122 7.61 -17.35 13.94
C ILE A 122 6.25 -18.03 14.11
N ASP A 123 5.85 -18.41 15.32
CA ASP A 123 4.56 -19.00 15.64
C ASP A 123 3.39 -18.05 15.35
N ILE A 124 3.51 -16.79 15.76
CA ILE A 124 2.52 -15.73 15.44
C ILE A 124 2.45 -15.50 13.94
N PHE A 125 3.62 -15.41 13.29
CA PHE A 125 3.70 -15.17 11.86
C PHE A 125 3.14 -16.34 11.04
N LYS A 126 3.49 -17.59 11.38
CA LYS A 126 2.93 -18.80 10.74
C LYS A 126 1.40 -18.87 10.89
N THR A 127 0.87 -18.52 12.06
CA THR A 127 -0.59 -18.48 12.29
C THR A 127 -1.29 -17.58 11.28
N GLN A 128 -0.77 -16.36 11.04
CA GLN A 128 -1.32 -15.44 10.06
C GLN A 128 -1.12 -15.94 8.63
N LEU A 129 0.09 -16.37 8.26
CA LEU A 129 0.40 -16.83 6.90
C LEU A 129 -0.44 -18.05 6.50
N ARG A 130 -0.63 -19.00 7.40
CA ARG A 130 -1.50 -20.18 7.18
C ARG A 130 -2.95 -19.76 6.95
N ALA A 131 -3.46 -18.81 7.73
CA ALA A 131 -4.81 -18.27 7.54
C ALA A 131 -4.97 -17.60 6.17
N ILE A 132 -4.00 -16.78 5.74
CA ILE A 132 -4.01 -16.13 4.42
C ILE A 132 -3.93 -17.16 3.30
N LEU A 133 -3.03 -18.15 3.41
CA LEU A 133 -2.87 -19.21 2.42
C LEU A 133 -4.14 -20.06 2.29
N ARG A 134 -4.80 -20.43 3.38
CA ARG A 134 -6.11 -21.13 3.34
C ARG A 134 -7.16 -20.27 2.63
N ALA A 135 -7.23 -18.98 2.95
CA ALA A 135 -8.17 -18.05 2.30
C ALA A 135 -7.85 -17.86 0.80
N SER A 136 -6.60 -18.04 0.38
CA SER A 136 -6.18 -17.88 -1.02
C SER A 136 -6.87 -18.84 -2.00
N ALA A 137 -7.48 -19.93 -1.51
CA ALA A 137 -8.32 -20.82 -2.33
C ALA A 137 -9.48 -20.08 -3.03
N VAL A 138 -9.87 -18.87 -2.58
CA VAL A 138 -10.83 -17.99 -3.29
C VAL A 138 -10.27 -17.50 -4.63
N GLY A 139 -8.94 -17.34 -4.77
CA GLY A 139 -8.25 -17.08 -6.03
C GLY A 139 -7.97 -15.61 -6.37
N ASN A 140 -8.16 -14.68 -5.44
CA ASN A 140 -7.91 -13.25 -5.67
C ASN A 140 -7.03 -12.57 -4.61
N ILE A 141 -6.41 -13.35 -3.73
CA ILE A 141 -5.56 -12.85 -2.64
C ILE A 141 -4.12 -12.68 -3.09
N LYS A 142 -3.51 -11.58 -2.68
CA LYS A 142 -2.06 -11.30 -2.75
C LYS A 142 -1.55 -11.00 -1.34
N ILE A 143 -0.28 -11.29 -1.08
CA ILE A 143 0.37 -11.04 0.21
C ILE A 143 1.35 -9.88 0.08
N MET A 144 1.39 -9.01 1.09
CA MET A 144 2.33 -7.90 1.15
C MET A 144 3.02 -7.86 2.50
N PHE A 145 4.36 -7.86 2.51
CA PHE A 145 5.16 -7.75 3.72
C PHE A 145 5.49 -6.28 4.01
N PRO A 146 5.10 -5.75 5.20
CA PRO A 146 5.43 -4.39 5.63
C PRO A 146 6.84 -4.29 6.20
N MET A 147 7.34 -3.06 6.35
CA MET A 147 8.56 -2.70 7.07
C MET A 147 9.82 -3.44 6.59
N ILE A 148 9.85 -3.86 5.34
CA ILE A 148 11.06 -4.48 4.73
C ILE A 148 12.14 -3.41 4.63
N SER A 149 13.28 -3.66 5.27
CA SER A 149 14.45 -2.77 5.23
C SER A 149 15.58 -3.30 4.32
N GLY A 150 15.56 -4.59 4.01
CA GLY A 150 16.58 -5.25 3.18
C GLY A 150 16.18 -6.65 2.72
N LEU A 151 17.08 -7.24 1.93
CA LEU A 151 16.84 -8.52 1.25
C LEU A 151 16.73 -9.71 2.22
N GLU A 152 17.48 -9.68 3.31
CA GLU A 152 17.49 -10.76 4.30
C GLU A 152 16.12 -10.91 4.97
N GLU A 153 15.49 -9.79 5.35
CA GLU A 153 14.14 -9.79 5.95
C GLU A 153 13.12 -10.32 4.95
N LEU A 154 13.17 -9.86 3.69
CA LEU A 154 12.29 -10.34 2.63
C LEU A 154 12.42 -11.85 2.41
N ARG A 155 13.65 -12.34 2.30
CA ARG A 155 13.93 -13.79 2.12
C ARG A 155 13.50 -14.61 3.34
N GLY A 156 13.72 -14.08 4.55
CA GLY A 156 13.22 -14.69 5.79
C GLY A 156 11.70 -14.84 5.78
N ALA A 157 10.97 -13.79 5.43
CA ALA A 157 9.52 -13.81 5.33
C ALA A 157 9.01 -14.82 4.28
N LYS A 158 9.64 -14.82 3.09
CA LYS A 158 9.31 -15.78 2.02
C LYS A 158 9.62 -17.21 2.40
N ALA A 159 10.69 -17.47 3.15
CA ALA A 159 11.01 -18.81 3.64
C ALA A 159 9.92 -19.35 4.59
N VAL A 160 9.46 -18.54 5.54
CA VAL A 160 8.35 -18.91 6.43
C VAL A 160 7.05 -19.15 5.65
N LEU A 161 6.76 -18.30 4.65
CA LEU A 161 5.61 -18.48 3.77
C LEU A 161 5.67 -19.80 3.00
N ALA A 162 6.83 -20.13 2.44
CA ALA A 162 7.04 -21.40 1.71
C ALA A 162 6.87 -22.62 2.62
N GLU A 163 7.36 -22.56 3.87
CA GLU A 163 7.12 -23.61 4.86
C GLU A 163 5.62 -23.80 5.13
N CYS A 164 4.88 -22.72 5.38
CA CYS A 164 3.45 -22.77 5.61
C CYS A 164 2.68 -23.33 4.41
N HIS A 165 3.07 -22.94 3.20
CA HIS A 165 2.48 -23.42 1.95
C HIS A 165 2.64 -24.94 1.83
N GLU A 166 3.86 -25.45 2.04
CA GLU A 166 4.16 -26.87 1.94
C GLU A 166 3.45 -27.68 3.06
N GLU A 167 3.41 -27.19 4.30
CA GLU A 167 2.68 -27.81 5.41
C GLU A 167 1.19 -27.99 5.09
N LEU A 168 0.54 -26.94 4.54
CA LEU A 168 -0.88 -26.96 4.18
C LEU A 168 -1.12 -27.90 2.99
N ARG A 169 -0.26 -27.86 1.96
CA ARG A 169 -0.32 -28.72 0.79
C ARG A 169 -0.23 -30.20 1.17
N LEU A 170 0.73 -30.56 2.03
CA LEU A 170 0.89 -31.95 2.53
C LEU A 170 -0.29 -32.39 3.39
N SER A 171 -0.96 -31.45 4.07
CA SER A 171 -2.17 -31.74 4.85
C SER A 171 -3.44 -31.83 4.00
N GLY A 172 -3.36 -31.63 2.69
CA GLY A 172 -4.49 -31.65 1.76
C GLY A 172 -5.48 -30.49 1.96
N ILE A 173 -5.03 -29.38 2.55
CA ILE A 173 -5.85 -28.19 2.77
C ILE A 173 -5.87 -27.39 1.47
N PRO A 174 -7.06 -26.99 0.95
CA PRO A 174 -7.17 -26.18 -0.25
C PRO A 174 -6.49 -24.82 -0.09
N LEU A 175 -5.67 -24.43 -1.07
CA LEU A 175 -5.02 -23.11 -1.19
C LEU A 175 -4.73 -22.81 -2.66
N SER A 176 -4.33 -21.57 -2.98
CA SER A 176 -3.84 -21.24 -4.31
C SER A 176 -2.44 -21.80 -4.51
N GLU A 177 -2.19 -22.46 -5.64
CA GLU A 177 -0.85 -22.95 -6.00
C GLU A 177 0.13 -21.78 -6.26
N GLU A 178 -0.38 -20.68 -6.80
CA GLU A 178 0.39 -19.46 -7.06
C GLU A 178 -0.28 -18.28 -6.35
N ILE A 179 0.47 -17.59 -5.51
CA ILE A 179 0.03 -16.38 -4.82
C ILE A 179 1.08 -15.29 -5.04
N GLU A 180 0.64 -14.14 -5.54
CA GLU A 180 1.55 -12.99 -5.70
C GLU A 180 2.01 -12.47 -4.34
N VAL A 181 3.33 -12.23 -4.22
CA VAL A 181 3.98 -11.74 -3.02
C VAL A 181 4.66 -10.40 -3.30
N GLY A 182 4.26 -9.37 -2.59
CA GLY A 182 4.84 -8.04 -2.69
C GLY A 182 5.55 -7.58 -1.43
N ALA A 183 6.34 -6.53 -1.58
CA ALA A 183 6.95 -5.80 -0.47
C ALA A 183 6.38 -4.39 -0.37
N MET A 184 6.07 -3.96 0.84
CA MET A 184 5.81 -2.55 1.10
C MET A 184 7.15 -1.81 1.18
N ILE A 185 7.32 -0.85 0.28
CA ILE A 185 8.52 0.00 0.26
C ILE A 185 8.22 1.28 1.04
N GLU A 186 8.65 1.29 2.27
CA GLU A 186 8.34 2.36 3.22
C GLU A 186 9.54 2.72 4.12
N ILE A 187 10.63 1.96 3.99
CA ILE A 187 11.91 2.22 4.65
C ILE A 187 12.88 2.80 3.61
N PRO A 188 13.60 3.91 3.89
CA PRO A 188 14.53 4.52 2.94
C PRO A 188 15.61 3.57 2.42
N SER A 189 16.11 2.63 3.25
CA SER A 189 17.07 1.62 2.80
C SER A 189 16.49 0.68 1.74
N ALA A 190 15.23 0.24 1.90
CA ALA A 190 14.53 -0.56 0.90
C ALA A 190 14.32 0.22 -0.40
N ALA A 191 13.95 1.51 -0.31
CA ALA A 191 13.80 2.37 -1.46
C ALA A 191 15.11 2.53 -2.26
N LEU A 192 16.24 2.74 -1.57
CA LEU A 192 17.57 2.84 -2.19
C LEU A 192 18.05 1.51 -2.80
N CYS A 193 17.61 0.38 -2.26
CA CYS A 193 17.95 -0.97 -2.71
C CYS A 193 16.79 -1.63 -3.50
N ALA A 194 15.84 -0.84 -4.01
CA ALA A 194 14.65 -1.35 -4.67
C ALA A 194 14.95 -2.28 -5.85
N ASN A 195 16.04 -2.05 -6.59
CA ASN A 195 16.47 -2.90 -7.70
C ASN A 195 16.81 -4.33 -7.25
N VAL A 196 17.33 -4.51 -6.04
CA VAL A 196 17.64 -5.83 -5.48
C VAL A 196 16.36 -6.52 -5.04
N LEU A 197 15.45 -5.79 -4.36
CA LEU A 197 14.19 -6.32 -3.88
C LEU A 197 13.24 -6.67 -5.03
N ALA A 198 13.23 -5.88 -6.11
CA ALA A 198 12.35 -6.10 -7.27
C ALA A 198 12.58 -7.45 -7.98
N SER A 199 13.78 -8.03 -7.86
CA SER A 199 14.05 -9.37 -8.43
C SER A 199 13.45 -10.53 -7.62
N GLU A 200 12.91 -10.26 -6.44
CA GLU A 200 12.46 -11.28 -5.49
C GLU A 200 10.93 -11.22 -5.20
N VAL A 201 10.22 -10.26 -5.77
CA VAL A 201 8.78 -10.06 -5.53
C VAL A 201 8.02 -9.86 -6.83
N ASP A 202 6.68 -9.96 -6.75
CA ASP A 202 5.77 -9.79 -7.88
C ASP A 202 5.28 -8.35 -8.02
N PHE A 203 5.37 -7.55 -6.94
CA PHE A 203 5.00 -6.13 -6.94
C PHE A 203 5.59 -5.35 -5.78
N PHE A 204 5.61 -4.03 -5.94
CA PHE A 204 5.83 -3.09 -4.85
C PHE A 204 4.55 -2.33 -4.52
N SER A 205 4.34 -2.07 -3.22
CA SER A 205 3.38 -1.07 -2.75
C SER A 205 4.11 -0.05 -1.89
N ILE A 206 4.03 1.23 -2.27
CA ILE A 206 4.77 2.27 -1.57
C ILE A 206 3.94 2.78 -0.40
N GLY A 207 4.41 2.53 0.82
CA GLY A 207 3.88 3.07 2.07
C GLY A 207 4.37 4.50 2.29
N THR A 208 3.81 5.48 1.57
CA THR A 208 4.33 6.86 1.57
C THR A 208 4.32 7.50 2.94
N ASN A 209 3.40 7.10 3.84
CA ASN A 209 3.32 7.69 5.17
C ASN A 209 4.59 7.44 5.99
N ASP A 210 5.01 6.19 6.06
CA ASP A 210 6.20 5.80 6.80
C ASP A 210 7.48 6.14 6.02
N LEU A 211 7.47 6.05 4.68
CA LEU A 211 8.60 6.47 3.86
C LEU A 211 8.96 7.95 4.08
N ILE A 212 7.96 8.84 4.15
CA ILE A 212 8.17 10.26 4.42
C ILE A 212 8.67 10.45 5.86
N GLN A 213 8.00 9.82 6.84
CA GLN A 213 8.35 9.90 8.25
C GLN A 213 9.81 9.50 8.49
N TYR A 214 10.25 8.37 7.97
CA TYR A 214 11.62 7.88 8.16
C TYR A 214 12.65 8.65 7.33
N THR A 215 12.30 9.09 6.14
CA THR A 215 13.23 9.89 5.30
C THR A 215 13.51 11.26 5.89
N LEU A 216 12.49 11.91 6.43
CA LEU A 216 12.61 13.24 7.02
C LEU A 216 12.89 13.21 8.53
N ALA A 217 12.89 12.02 9.15
CA ALA A 217 13.01 11.84 10.61
C ALA A 217 11.97 12.66 11.39
N VAL A 218 10.72 12.68 10.91
CA VAL A 218 9.61 13.45 11.46
C VAL A 218 8.51 12.52 11.89
N ASP A 219 8.16 12.54 13.16
CA ASP A 219 6.96 11.89 13.68
C ASP A 219 5.72 12.69 13.28
N ARG A 220 4.91 12.14 12.36
CA ARG A 220 3.72 12.79 11.81
C ARG A 220 2.59 13.01 12.82
N VAL A 221 2.61 12.28 13.95
CA VAL A 221 1.61 12.44 15.02
C VAL A 221 2.06 13.42 16.10
N ASN A 222 3.31 13.90 16.06
CA ASN A 222 3.82 14.90 16.98
C ASN A 222 3.42 16.31 16.49
N GLU A 223 2.43 16.92 17.12
CA GLU A 223 1.87 18.21 16.75
C GLU A 223 2.91 19.34 16.61
N LYS A 224 4.04 19.27 17.35
CA LYS A 224 5.08 20.30 17.30
C LYS A 224 5.91 20.27 16.03
N ILE A 225 6.08 19.13 15.41
CA ILE A 225 6.96 18.93 14.24
C ILE A 225 6.23 18.37 13.02
N ALA A 226 4.93 18.04 13.11
CA ALA A 226 4.14 17.51 12.01
C ALA A 226 4.14 18.42 10.76
N HIS A 227 4.37 19.73 10.93
CA HIS A 227 4.52 20.68 9.82
C HIS A 227 5.78 20.44 8.97
N LEU A 228 6.75 19.66 9.43
CA LEU A 228 7.93 19.23 8.67
C LEU A 228 7.68 17.96 7.85
N TYR A 229 6.51 17.32 8.02
CA TYR A 229 6.10 16.19 7.22
C TYR A 229 5.62 16.67 5.86
N GLU A 230 6.50 16.65 4.87
CA GLU A 230 6.26 17.22 3.54
C GLU A 230 6.27 16.14 2.45
N PRO A 231 5.10 15.70 1.93
CA PRO A 231 5.00 14.68 0.88
C PRO A 231 5.73 15.04 -0.42
N THR A 232 5.82 16.32 -0.73
CA THR A 232 6.50 16.84 -1.92
C THR A 232 7.96 17.21 -1.69
N HIS A 233 8.56 16.79 -0.56
CA HIS A 233 9.97 17.02 -0.32
C HIS A 233 10.84 16.42 -1.44
N PRO A 234 11.90 17.13 -1.94
CA PRO A 234 12.73 16.64 -3.05
C PRO A 234 13.35 15.25 -2.83
N ALA A 235 13.64 14.87 -1.57
CA ALA A 235 14.14 13.53 -1.24
C ALA A 235 13.06 12.45 -1.49
N ILE A 236 11.81 12.73 -1.15
CA ILE A 236 10.69 11.81 -1.35
C ILE A 236 10.47 11.57 -2.84
N LEU A 237 10.44 12.64 -3.63
CA LEU A 237 10.28 12.53 -5.08
C LEU A 237 11.38 11.67 -5.73
N ARG A 238 12.64 11.82 -5.29
CA ARG A 238 13.75 11.01 -5.76
C ARG A 238 13.63 9.54 -5.35
N LEU A 239 13.22 9.26 -4.11
CA LEU A 239 12.98 7.89 -3.65
C LEU A 239 11.85 7.22 -4.44
N LEU A 240 10.71 7.91 -4.63
CA LEU A 240 9.61 7.39 -5.44
C LEU A 240 10.07 7.05 -6.86
N ARG A 241 10.89 7.90 -7.49
CA ARG A 241 11.46 7.63 -8.81
C ARG A 241 12.36 6.40 -8.80
N ILE A 242 13.26 6.25 -7.84
CA ILE A 242 14.13 5.08 -7.70
C ILE A 242 13.30 3.80 -7.60
N ILE A 243 12.24 3.81 -6.78
CA ILE A 243 11.37 2.65 -6.58
C ILE A 243 10.64 2.29 -7.87
N THR A 244 10.03 3.26 -8.55
CA THR A 244 9.25 3.00 -9.78
C THR A 244 10.13 2.55 -10.94
N GLU A 245 11.30 3.17 -11.13
CA GLU A 245 12.28 2.75 -12.13
C GLU A 245 12.79 1.32 -11.88
N ALA A 246 13.09 0.98 -10.62
CA ALA A 246 13.51 -0.36 -10.24
C ALA A 246 12.43 -1.42 -10.49
N ALA A 247 11.19 -1.14 -10.11
CA ALA A 247 10.06 -2.04 -10.36
C ALA A 247 9.88 -2.33 -11.85
N HIS A 248 9.82 -1.29 -12.67
CA HIS A 248 9.61 -1.44 -14.11
C HIS A 248 10.79 -2.09 -14.82
N ALA A 249 12.03 -1.89 -14.36
CA ALA A 249 13.21 -2.59 -14.90
C ALA A 249 13.14 -4.10 -14.69
N HIS A 250 12.42 -4.56 -13.66
CA HIS A 250 12.17 -5.97 -13.37
C HIS A 250 10.79 -6.48 -13.85
N ASN A 251 10.02 -5.65 -14.57
CA ASN A 251 8.67 -5.96 -15.07
C ASN A 251 7.67 -6.28 -13.97
N ILE A 252 7.84 -5.73 -12.79
CA ILE A 252 6.85 -5.78 -11.72
C ILE A 252 6.07 -4.45 -11.65
N TRP A 253 4.79 -4.51 -11.25
CA TRP A 253 3.98 -3.33 -11.09
C TRP A 253 4.24 -2.65 -9.74
N VAL A 254 3.94 -1.34 -9.66
CA VAL A 254 4.12 -0.55 -8.44
C VAL A 254 2.87 0.25 -8.11
N GLY A 255 2.37 0.05 -6.88
CA GLY A 255 1.27 0.80 -6.29
C GLY A 255 1.74 1.81 -5.24
N VAL A 256 0.84 2.71 -4.88
CA VAL A 256 0.96 3.61 -3.72
C VAL A 256 -0.26 3.42 -2.84
N CYS A 257 -0.06 3.13 -1.54
CA CYS A 257 -1.15 2.91 -0.58
C CYS A 257 -1.16 3.89 0.61
N GLY A 258 -0.19 4.81 0.68
CA GLY A 258 -0.20 5.90 1.66
C GLY A 258 -1.15 7.04 1.27
N GLU A 259 -1.22 8.07 2.12
CA GLU A 259 -2.13 9.21 1.94
C GLU A 259 -1.94 9.97 0.64
N MET A 260 -0.72 9.98 0.08
CA MET A 260 -0.45 10.59 -1.24
C MET A 260 -1.34 10.04 -2.35
N ALA A 261 -1.75 8.76 -2.30
CA ALA A 261 -2.61 8.14 -3.31
C ALA A 261 -4.02 8.76 -3.37
N GLY A 262 -4.51 9.29 -2.25
CA GLY A 262 -5.82 9.93 -2.12
C GLY A 262 -5.79 11.44 -2.37
N ASP A 263 -4.62 12.06 -2.41
CA ASP A 263 -4.47 13.49 -2.62
C ASP A 263 -4.50 13.83 -4.12
N VAL A 264 -5.60 14.42 -4.55
CA VAL A 264 -5.79 14.79 -5.97
C VAL A 264 -4.77 15.80 -6.47
N ALA A 265 -4.14 16.60 -5.60
CA ALA A 265 -3.07 17.51 -5.98
C ALA A 265 -1.80 16.78 -6.40
N LEU A 266 -1.58 15.56 -5.86
CA LEU A 266 -0.38 14.74 -6.09
C LEU A 266 -0.58 13.66 -7.17
N VAL A 267 -1.82 13.41 -7.62
CA VAL A 267 -2.09 12.43 -8.68
C VAL A 267 -1.22 12.67 -9.93
N PRO A 268 -1.06 13.91 -10.45
CA PRO A 268 -0.22 14.12 -11.64
C PRO A 268 1.24 13.71 -11.43
N LEU A 269 1.76 13.95 -10.23
CA LEU A 269 3.13 13.58 -9.85
C LEU A 269 3.30 12.06 -9.82
N LEU A 270 2.39 11.34 -9.17
CA LEU A 270 2.42 9.88 -9.06
C LEU A 270 2.29 9.20 -10.44
N LEU A 271 1.39 9.70 -11.30
CA LEU A 271 1.25 9.20 -12.66
C LEU A 271 2.50 9.46 -13.51
N GLY A 272 3.11 10.63 -13.38
CA GLY A 272 4.33 10.98 -14.09
C GLY A 272 5.53 10.14 -13.67
N LEU A 273 5.60 9.74 -12.40
CA LEU A 273 6.58 8.79 -11.87
C LEU A 273 6.37 7.35 -12.37
N GLY A 274 5.20 7.06 -12.95
CA GLY A 274 4.91 5.74 -13.51
C GLY A 274 4.21 4.79 -12.56
N VAL A 275 3.57 5.27 -11.50
CA VAL A 275 2.76 4.44 -10.59
C VAL A 275 1.62 3.77 -11.37
N ASP A 276 1.41 2.46 -11.15
CA ASP A 276 0.40 1.63 -11.83
C ASP A 276 -0.90 1.54 -11.04
N GLU A 277 -0.83 1.63 -9.71
CA GLU A 277 -1.98 1.53 -8.80
C GLU A 277 -1.98 2.66 -7.76
N LEU A 278 -3.16 3.25 -7.52
CA LEU A 278 -3.41 4.18 -6.42
C LEU A 278 -4.46 3.57 -5.48
N SER A 279 -4.05 3.26 -4.25
CA SER A 279 -4.93 2.71 -3.22
C SER A 279 -5.17 3.74 -2.12
N ALA A 280 -6.41 4.17 -1.95
CA ALA A 280 -6.80 5.24 -1.04
C ALA A 280 -8.03 4.85 -0.21
N ALA A 281 -8.43 5.70 0.75
CA ALA A 281 -9.71 5.52 1.42
C ALA A 281 -10.84 5.45 0.38
N ALA A 282 -11.77 4.49 0.52
CA ALA A 282 -12.80 4.22 -0.48
C ALA A 282 -13.59 5.48 -0.91
N THR A 283 -13.85 6.39 0.03
CA THR A 283 -14.54 7.66 -0.23
C THR A 283 -13.78 8.63 -1.13
N LEU A 284 -12.46 8.50 -1.25
CA LEU A 284 -11.61 9.33 -2.09
C LEU A 284 -11.50 8.79 -3.53
N VAL A 285 -11.75 7.50 -3.75
CA VAL A 285 -11.63 6.85 -5.06
C VAL A 285 -12.36 7.60 -6.19
N PRO A 286 -13.60 8.09 -6.04
CA PRO A 286 -14.26 8.83 -7.11
C PRO A 286 -13.57 10.14 -7.50
N ARG A 287 -12.97 10.84 -6.52
CA ARG A 287 -12.21 12.08 -6.78
C ARG A 287 -10.90 11.78 -7.50
N VAL A 288 -10.17 10.77 -7.04
CA VAL A 288 -8.92 10.31 -7.68
C VAL A 288 -9.19 9.81 -9.10
N LYS A 289 -10.25 9.01 -9.31
CA LYS A 289 -10.68 8.54 -10.64
C LYS A 289 -10.90 9.70 -11.61
N ARG A 290 -11.58 10.74 -11.17
CA ARG A 290 -11.82 11.92 -11.98
C ARG A 290 -10.53 12.67 -12.30
N ALA A 291 -9.59 12.78 -11.36
CA ALA A 291 -8.29 13.36 -11.59
C ALA A 291 -7.53 12.57 -12.67
N VAL A 292 -7.42 11.24 -12.53
CA VAL A 292 -6.77 10.35 -13.51
C VAL A 292 -7.39 10.52 -14.90
N GLN A 293 -8.72 10.51 -15.01
CA GLN A 293 -9.42 10.66 -16.30
C GLN A 293 -9.23 12.04 -16.96
N SER A 294 -8.78 13.03 -16.20
CA SER A 294 -8.53 14.40 -16.68
C SER A 294 -7.10 14.63 -17.16
N LEU A 295 -6.18 13.69 -16.91
CA LEU A 295 -4.75 13.78 -17.17
C LEU A 295 -4.33 12.95 -18.39
N ALA A 296 -3.18 13.29 -18.96
CA ALA A 296 -2.45 12.45 -19.92
C ALA A 296 -1.04 12.18 -19.39
N ILE A 297 -0.51 10.97 -19.61
CA ILE A 297 0.80 10.57 -19.09
C ILE A 297 1.96 11.49 -19.52
N PRO A 298 2.03 11.95 -20.79
CA PRO A 298 3.12 12.85 -21.20
C PRO A 298 3.20 14.13 -20.35
N GLU A 299 2.08 14.82 -20.10
CA GLU A 299 2.09 16.05 -19.30
C GLU A 299 2.47 15.79 -17.82
N CYS A 300 2.13 14.61 -17.31
CA CYS A 300 2.55 14.19 -15.97
C CYS A 300 4.06 13.91 -15.90
N ARG A 301 4.63 13.30 -16.94
CA ARG A 301 6.08 13.09 -17.05
C ARG A 301 6.85 14.40 -17.15
N ASP A 302 6.35 15.34 -17.97
CA ASP A 302 6.95 16.68 -18.07
C ASP A 302 6.97 17.37 -16.71
N LEU A 303 5.88 17.28 -15.94
CA LEU A 303 5.80 17.78 -14.56
C LEU A 303 6.89 17.14 -13.66
N VAL A 304 7.10 15.83 -13.73
CA VAL A 304 8.13 15.14 -12.94
C VAL A 304 9.53 15.65 -13.31
N GLU A 305 9.84 15.76 -14.61
CA GLU A 305 11.14 16.25 -15.07
C GLU A 305 11.41 17.71 -14.67
N GLU A 306 10.36 18.52 -14.56
CA GLU A 306 10.47 19.89 -14.02
C GLU A 306 10.69 19.87 -12.51
N THR A 307 9.87 19.11 -11.78
CA THR A 307 9.88 19.10 -10.30
C THR A 307 11.15 18.48 -9.72
N LEU A 308 11.77 17.54 -10.40
CA LEU A 308 13.07 16.96 -10.00
C LEU A 308 14.23 17.98 -9.98
N LYS A 309 14.08 19.11 -10.65
CA LYS A 309 15.06 20.22 -10.67
C LYS A 309 14.83 21.23 -9.56
N LEU A 310 13.68 21.16 -8.87
CA LEU A 310 13.32 22.06 -7.80
C LEU A 310 13.95 21.63 -6.46
N ASN A 311 14.08 22.58 -5.55
CA ASN A 311 14.85 22.40 -4.32
C ASN A 311 13.99 22.37 -3.05
N THR A 312 12.73 22.78 -3.12
CA THR A 312 11.84 22.87 -1.97
C THR A 312 10.52 22.14 -2.20
N ALA A 313 9.92 21.62 -1.12
CA ALA A 313 8.63 20.97 -1.17
C ALA A 313 7.52 21.91 -1.66
N SER A 314 7.56 23.18 -1.26
CA SER A 314 6.58 24.19 -1.65
C SER A 314 6.60 24.51 -3.15
N GLU A 315 7.80 24.58 -3.76
CA GLU A 315 7.93 24.77 -5.22
C GLU A 315 7.35 23.57 -5.98
N ILE A 316 7.65 22.35 -5.54
CA ILE A 316 7.13 21.11 -6.15
C ILE A 316 5.61 21.06 -6.03
N LEU A 317 5.06 21.33 -4.84
CA LEU A 317 3.62 21.36 -4.62
C LEU A 317 2.93 22.40 -5.49
N ALA A 318 3.50 23.59 -5.61
CA ALA A 318 2.96 24.66 -6.48
C ALA A 318 2.83 24.19 -7.93
N ARG A 319 3.85 23.49 -8.47
CA ARG A 319 3.80 22.95 -9.84
C ARG A 319 2.74 21.84 -9.99
N CYS A 320 2.58 20.99 -8.97
CA CYS A 320 1.52 19.98 -8.96
C CYS A 320 0.12 20.63 -8.99
N LEU A 321 -0.09 21.64 -8.14
CA LEU A 321 -1.34 22.39 -8.06
C LEU A 321 -1.66 23.13 -9.36
N GLU A 322 -0.67 23.74 -10.02
CA GLU A 322 -0.87 24.42 -11.31
C GLU A 322 -1.41 23.47 -12.39
N LEU A 323 -0.85 22.26 -12.51
CA LEU A 323 -1.34 21.26 -13.46
C LEU A 323 -2.72 20.73 -13.05
N ALA A 324 -2.92 20.44 -11.77
CA ALA A 324 -4.19 19.97 -11.24
C ALA A 324 -5.32 20.99 -11.45
N ASP A 325 -5.08 22.28 -11.13
CA ASP A 325 -6.06 23.35 -11.33
C ASP A 325 -6.43 23.50 -12.80
N LYS A 326 -5.44 23.46 -13.69
CA LYS A 326 -5.68 23.51 -15.14
C LYS A 326 -6.56 22.37 -15.65
N ARG A 327 -6.53 21.19 -15.01
CA ARG A 327 -7.21 19.99 -15.49
C ARG A 327 -8.51 19.68 -14.76
N TYR A 328 -8.56 19.92 -13.47
CA TYR A 328 -9.69 19.60 -12.58
C TYR A 328 -9.74 20.48 -11.32
N GLY A 329 -9.52 21.79 -11.49
CA GLY A 329 -9.47 22.75 -10.38
C GLY A 329 -10.65 22.69 -9.41
N ASP A 330 -11.83 22.29 -9.87
CA ASP A 330 -13.00 22.10 -9.02
C ASP A 330 -12.90 20.91 -8.02
N LEU A 331 -11.87 20.08 -8.12
CA LEU A 331 -11.56 19.02 -7.14
C LEU A 331 -10.60 19.50 -6.03
N LEU A 332 -9.94 20.64 -6.19
CA LEU A 332 -8.94 21.15 -5.24
C LEU A 332 -9.56 21.92 -4.07
N GLY A 333 -10.85 22.24 -4.16
CA GLY A 333 -11.61 23.03 -3.16
C GLY A 333 -12.37 22.20 -2.16
#